data_038272817c6321f446cd065a8de50107
#
_entry.id   038272817c6321f446cd065a8de50107
#
_cell.length_a   1.000
_cell.length_b   1.000
_cell.length_c   1.000
_cell.angle_alpha   90.00
_cell.angle_beta   90.00
_cell.angle_gamma   90.00
#
_symmetry.space_group_name_H-M   'P 1'
#
loop_
_entity.id
_entity.type
_entity.pdbx_description
1 polymer ?
#
loop_
_entity_poly.entity_id
_entity_poly.type
_entity_poly.pdbx_seq_one_letter_code
_entity_poly.pdbx_strand_id
1 'polypeptide(L)'
;TDCPQRDERLGWTGDAQVFAGTASFNMDTAAFYQKFIHDLRNEQVKYDGILPGVIPVLDPNGPIFSSVWGDIATFLPMVVYEHSGNTEMLRSSYPMMKDWVDKITREDQARGQKYLYDFGNQLGDWLALDGRTEQSMEGGTDAYYIGSNYYAMSVQKTAKAAEILGYEEDKRYYDDLYQKIREAIIREYFTETGRLAIDSQTGYIVALYSGIYREKEAVVAGLKARFYKDCYKLKGGFTGAPILCRVLAENGFEEDAFYFLLQEDYPGWMHCINLGATTIWERWNSVLDDGHLSGTMMNSLNHYSYGSVVEYLYRDVAGLKALEPGFKKALITPLMNGKLKYMHMTYDSAYGEYKVDWEILKNGKVTVDIQVPFGCSAVIGLPFYEGEVMEVEAGNYHYEYCPTEDLRQRYNNKTMFKDMMHDPEAMKVIERVSPMLMYFLSTGNQDYFYESIQSLEKLFYMGFTREIVGNLRTELSKL
;
A
#
# COMPACT_ATOMS: atom_id res chain seq x y z
N THR A 1 -12.13 -10.98 13.43
CA THR A 1 -11.31 -10.97 12.24
C THR A 1 -12.01 -10.48 11.00
N ASP A 2 -13.30 -10.23 11.02
CA ASP A 2 -14.05 -9.77 9.87
C ASP A 2 -15.26 -8.94 10.26
N CYS A 3 -16.14 -8.66 9.32
CA CYS A 3 -17.30 -7.80 9.44
C CYS A 3 -18.47 -8.51 10.15
N PRO A 4 -18.52 -8.57 11.49
CA PRO A 4 -19.57 -9.28 12.22
C PRO A 4 -20.94 -8.64 12.06
N GLN A 5 -21.01 -7.42 11.56
CA GLN A 5 -22.25 -6.69 11.31
C GLN A 5 -22.89 -7.06 9.95
N ARG A 6 -22.17 -7.75 9.05
CA ARG A 6 -22.77 -8.27 7.80
C ARG A 6 -23.64 -9.48 8.08
N ASP A 7 -24.63 -9.70 7.23
CA ASP A 7 -25.58 -10.83 7.35
C ASP A 7 -24.87 -12.17 7.34
N GLU A 8 -23.84 -12.32 6.54
CA GLU A 8 -23.05 -13.56 6.42
C GLU A 8 -22.17 -13.83 7.64
N ARG A 9 -21.64 -12.81 8.32
CA ARG A 9 -20.78 -12.89 9.53
C ARG A 9 -19.60 -13.87 9.38
N LEU A 10 -18.99 -13.90 8.20
CA LEU A 10 -17.90 -14.81 7.88
C LEU A 10 -16.54 -14.19 8.23
N GLY A 11 -15.59 -15.02 8.64
CA GLY A 11 -14.22 -14.63 8.97
C GLY A 11 -13.31 -14.69 7.73
N TRP A 12 -13.37 -13.68 6.88
CA TRP A 12 -12.58 -13.59 5.67
C TRP A 12 -11.08 -13.39 5.94
N THR A 13 -10.27 -14.29 5.41
CA THR A 13 -8.83 -14.33 5.68
C THR A 13 -8.05 -13.29 4.88
N GLY A 14 -8.50 -12.93 3.67
CA GLY A 14 -7.89 -11.88 2.86
C GLY A 14 -7.95 -10.51 3.56
N ASP A 15 -9.11 -10.19 4.14
CA ASP A 15 -9.32 -8.98 4.93
C ASP A 15 -8.41 -8.92 6.14
N ALA A 16 -8.32 -10.04 6.88
CA ALA A 16 -7.41 -10.16 8.01
C ALA A 16 -5.93 -10.00 7.58
N GLN A 17 -5.55 -10.54 6.42
CA GLN A 17 -4.19 -10.44 5.90
C GLN A 17 -3.80 -9.00 5.61
N VAL A 18 -4.60 -8.27 4.83
CA VAL A 18 -4.25 -6.90 4.42
C VAL A 18 -4.28 -5.91 5.58
N PHE A 19 -5.05 -6.19 6.63
CA PHE A 19 -5.16 -5.33 7.80
C PHE A 19 -4.20 -5.71 8.94
N ALA A 20 -3.51 -6.84 8.88
CA ALA A 20 -2.70 -7.36 9.98
C ALA A 20 -1.62 -6.38 10.47
N GLY A 21 -0.93 -5.70 9.54
CA GLY A 21 0.08 -4.69 9.87
C GLY A 21 -0.52 -3.49 10.60
N THR A 22 -1.60 -2.93 10.07
CA THR A 22 -2.34 -1.83 10.73
C THR A 22 -2.82 -2.23 12.12
N ALA A 23 -3.42 -3.42 12.27
CA ALA A 23 -3.89 -3.88 13.57
C ALA A 23 -2.75 -4.01 14.57
N SER A 24 -1.58 -4.51 14.14
CA SER A 24 -0.42 -4.69 15.01
C SER A 24 0.25 -3.39 15.43
N PHE A 25 0.06 -2.30 14.67
CA PHE A 25 0.45 -0.96 15.11
C PHE A 25 -0.56 -0.35 16.08
N ASN A 26 -1.86 -0.58 15.87
CA ASN A 26 -2.93 0.04 16.67
C ASN A 26 -3.22 -0.67 17.99
N MET A 27 -2.89 -1.96 18.11
CA MET A 27 -3.28 -2.81 19.25
C MET A 27 -2.22 -3.88 19.52
N ASP A 28 -2.14 -4.36 20.75
CA ASP A 28 -1.42 -5.61 21.04
C ASP A 28 -2.20 -6.80 20.48
N THR A 29 -1.79 -7.24 19.31
CA THR A 29 -2.43 -8.34 18.57
C THR A 29 -1.75 -9.69 18.75
N ALA A 30 -0.63 -9.78 19.45
CA ALA A 30 0.20 -10.98 19.50
C ALA A 30 -0.58 -12.22 19.94
N ALA A 31 -1.25 -12.16 21.08
CA ALA A 31 -2.06 -13.28 21.60
C ALA A 31 -3.28 -13.58 20.73
N PHE A 32 -3.95 -12.54 20.19
CA PHE A 32 -5.09 -12.68 19.30
C PHE A 32 -4.70 -13.39 18.00
N TYR A 33 -3.64 -12.93 17.35
CA TYR A 33 -3.18 -13.55 16.10
C TYR A 33 -2.57 -14.92 16.31
N GLN A 34 -1.90 -15.18 17.43
CA GLN A 34 -1.46 -16.54 17.77
C GLN A 34 -2.64 -17.50 17.83
N LYS A 35 -3.73 -17.11 18.49
CA LYS A 35 -4.98 -17.90 18.51
C LYS A 35 -5.56 -18.10 17.12
N PHE A 36 -5.61 -17.03 16.30
CA PHE A 36 -6.15 -17.11 14.95
C PHE A 36 -5.29 -18.00 14.03
N ILE A 37 -3.97 -17.98 14.17
CA ILE A 37 -3.06 -18.89 13.46
C ILE A 37 -3.37 -20.36 13.81
N HIS A 38 -3.71 -20.66 15.05
CA HIS A 38 -4.18 -22.00 15.43
C HIS A 38 -5.48 -22.38 14.71
N ASP A 39 -6.43 -21.46 14.60
CA ASP A 39 -7.69 -21.71 13.87
C ASP A 39 -7.43 -21.94 12.37
N LEU A 40 -6.59 -21.10 11.75
CA LEU A 40 -6.14 -21.28 10.37
C LEU A 40 -5.53 -22.67 10.15
N ARG A 41 -4.61 -23.08 11.02
CA ARG A 41 -3.96 -24.41 10.94
C ARG A 41 -4.95 -25.54 11.08
N ASN A 42 -5.89 -25.45 11.99
CA ASN A 42 -6.90 -26.48 12.23
C ASN A 42 -7.82 -26.67 11.01
N GLU A 43 -8.17 -25.59 10.31
CA GLU A 43 -8.92 -25.68 9.06
C GLU A 43 -8.04 -26.22 7.92
N GLN A 44 -6.81 -25.73 7.76
CA GLN A 44 -5.88 -26.13 6.70
C GLN A 44 -5.65 -27.64 6.66
N VAL A 45 -5.53 -28.28 7.82
CA VAL A 45 -5.33 -29.74 7.94
C VAL A 45 -6.51 -30.52 7.34
N LYS A 46 -7.73 -30.00 7.41
CA LYS A 46 -8.92 -30.65 6.84
C LYS A 46 -8.93 -30.66 5.31
N TYR A 47 -8.16 -29.76 4.69
CA TYR A 47 -8.14 -29.53 3.25
C TYR A 47 -6.77 -29.83 2.61
N ASP A 48 -6.04 -30.80 3.13
CA ASP A 48 -4.77 -31.30 2.56
C ASP A 48 -3.73 -30.18 2.32
N GLY A 49 -3.64 -29.25 3.25
CA GLY A 49 -2.63 -28.18 3.24
C GLY A 49 -3.07 -26.89 2.54
N ILE A 50 -4.21 -26.88 1.85
CA ILE A 50 -4.77 -25.64 1.31
C ILE A 50 -5.56 -24.91 2.38
N LEU A 51 -5.47 -23.58 2.40
CA LEU A 51 -6.15 -22.75 3.38
C LEU A 51 -7.42 -22.13 2.80
N PRO A 52 -8.59 -22.32 3.44
CA PRO A 52 -9.83 -21.65 3.04
C PRO A 52 -9.78 -20.13 3.20
N GLY A 53 -10.49 -19.42 2.33
CA GLY A 53 -10.64 -17.96 2.40
C GLY A 53 -11.54 -17.47 3.54
N VAL A 54 -12.21 -18.39 4.24
CA VAL A 54 -13.10 -18.10 5.40
C VAL A 54 -12.78 -19.05 6.54
N ILE A 55 -12.60 -18.53 7.76
CA ILE A 55 -12.28 -19.31 8.96
C ILE A 55 -13.16 -18.88 10.13
N PRO A 56 -13.89 -19.82 10.75
CA PRO A 56 -14.09 -21.22 10.35
C PRO A 56 -14.94 -21.34 9.09
N VAL A 57 -14.80 -22.46 8.38
CA VAL A 57 -15.64 -22.76 7.20
C VAL A 57 -17.05 -23.10 7.67
N LEU A 58 -18.01 -22.24 7.36
CA LEU A 58 -19.43 -22.39 7.71
C LEU A 58 -20.33 -22.46 6.45
N ASP A 59 -19.75 -22.21 5.26
CA ASP A 59 -20.50 -22.19 4.01
C ASP A 59 -20.97 -23.62 3.65
N PRO A 60 -22.28 -23.84 3.48
CA PRO A 60 -22.83 -25.13 3.06
C PRO A 60 -22.40 -25.52 1.64
N ASN A 61 -21.97 -24.57 0.84
CA ASN A 61 -21.46 -24.82 -0.52
C ASN A 61 -19.97 -25.23 -0.54
N GLY A 62 -19.33 -25.27 0.64
CA GLY A 62 -17.94 -25.64 0.80
C GLY A 62 -16.97 -24.44 0.85
N PRO A 63 -15.67 -24.73 1.03
CA PRO A 63 -14.67 -23.68 1.17
C PRO A 63 -14.35 -22.97 -0.14
N ILE A 64 -14.09 -21.67 -0.07
CA ILE A 64 -13.50 -20.89 -1.14
C ILE A 64 -11.97 -20.94 -0.97
N PHE A 65 -11.27 -21.26 -2.04
CA PHE A 65 -9.80 -21.25 -2.06
C PHE A 65 -9.34 -20.20 -3.08
N SER A 66 -8.52 -19.26 -2.64
CA SER A 66 -7.99 -18.19 -3.48
C SER A 66 -6.65 -17.72 -2.96
N SER A 67 -5.76 -17.33 -3.86
CA SER A 67 -4.60 -16.51 -3.49
C SER A 67 -5.05 -15.22 -2.80
N VAL A 68 -4.13 -14.51 -2.18
CA VAL A 68 -4.36 -13.38 -1.29
C VAL A 68 -5.04 -13.82 0.01
N TRP A 69 -6.21 -14.47 -0.05
CA TRP A 69 -6.94 -14.98 1.12
C TRP A 69 -6.17 -16.12 1.80
N GLY A 70 -5.78 -17.14 1.04
CA GLY A 70 -5.02 -18.29 1.58
C GLY A 70 -3.57 -17.94 1.92
N ASP A 71 -2.99 -16.91 1.30
CA ASP A 71 -1.62 -16.49 1.56
C ASP A 71 -1.42 -15.91 2.98
N ILE A 72 -2.51 -15.65 3.72
CA ILE A 72 -2.46 -15.35 5.16
C ILE A 72 -1.64 -16.39 5.93
N ALA A 73 -1.59 -17.63 5.43
CA ALA A 73 -0.76 -18.71 6.00
C ALA A 73 0.70 -18.32 6.16
N THR A 74 1.22 -17.45 5.30
CA THR A 74 2.62 -17.01 5.30
C THR A 74 2.80 -15.55 5.70
N PHE A 75 1.83 -14.69 5.37
CA PHE A 75 1.92 -13.26 5.67
C PHE A 75 1.70 -12.99 7.16
N LEU A 76 0.63 -13.52 7.75
CA LEU A 76 0.30 -13.23 9.15
C LEU A 76 1.40 -13.67 10.13
N PRO A 77 2.00 -14.88 10.06
CA PRO A 77 3.10 -15.25 10.94
C PRO A 77 4.29 -14.29 10.86
N MET A 78 4.61 -13.78 9.67
CA MET A 78 5.71 -12.84 9.49
C MET A 78 5.40 -11.46 10.07
N VAL A 79 4.17 -10.96 9.93
CA VAL A 79 3.72 -9.72 10.57
C VAL A 79 3.80 -9.84 12.09
N VAL A 80 3.27 -10.93 12.66
CA VAL A 80 3.31 -11.14 14.12
C VAL A 80 4.75 -11.28 14.61
N TYR A 81 5.63 -11.93 13.85
CA TYR A 81 7.05 -12.01 14.18
C TYR A 81 7.73 -10.63 14.13
N GLU A 82 7.48 -9.84 13.09
CA GLU A 82 8.02 -8.47 12.98
C GLU A 82 7.66 -7.60 14.20
N HIS A 83 6.41 -7.67 14.64
CA HIS A 83 5.92 -6.84 15.75
C HIS A 83 6.24 -7.39 17.15
N SER A 84 6.31 -8.71 17.31
CA SER A 84 6.52 -9.34 18.64
C SER A 84 7.95 -9.83 18.90
N GLY A 85 8.72 -10.12 17.86
CA GLY A 85 10.00 -10.83 17.97
C GLY A 85 9.89 -12.29 18.43
N ASN A 86 8.69 -12.85 18.47
CA ASN A 86 8.44 -14.18 19.05
C ASN A 86 8.79 -15.30 18.06
N THR A 87 10.02 -15.78 18.14
CA THR A 87 10.53 -16.89 17.31
C THR A 87 9.80 -18.22 17.56
N GLU A 88 9.28 -18.46 18.76
CA GLU A 88 8.58 -19.71 19.07
C GLU A 88 7.19 -19.73 18.42
N MET A 89 6.50 -18.59 18.37
CA MET A 89 5.28 -18.43 17.60
C MET A 89 5.53 -18.68 16.10
N LEU A 90 6.61 -18.09 15.54
CA LEU A 90 7.01 -18.35 14.15
C LEU A 90 7.30 -19.83 13.91
N ARG A 91 8.01 -20.51 14.83
CA ARG A 91 8.29 -21.94 14.78
C ARG A 91 7.01 -22.78 14.75
N SER A 92 6.06 -22.46 15.60
CA SER A 92 4.76 -23.15 15.65
C SER A 92 3.90 -22.92 14.40
N SER A 93 4.08 -21.79 13.73
CA SER A 93 3.37 -21.41 12.50
C SER A 93 4.01 -22.00 11.23
N TYR A 94 5.28 -22.36 11.30
CA TYR A 94 6.07 -22.79 10.13
C TYR A 94 5.46 -23.98 9.36
N PRO A 95 4.91 -25.04 10.00
CA PRO A 95 4.20 -26.09 9.28
C PRO A 95 3.02 -25.60 8.43
N MET A 96 2.29 -24.58 8.89
CA MET A 96 1.19 -23.97 8.12
C MET A 96 1.73 -23.25 6.88
N MET A 97 2.80 -22.47 7.04
CA MET A 97 3.45 -21.76 5.94
C MET A 97 3.92 -22.74 4.86
N LYS A 98 4.61 -23.80 5.31
CA LYS A 98 5.14 -24.85 4.46
C LYS A 98 4.05 -25.59 3.69
N ASP A 99 3.01 -26.04 4.38
CA ASP A 99 1.92 -26.82 3.76
C ASP A 99 1.16 -26.00 2.70
N TRP A 100 0.99 -24.69 2.90
CA TRP A 100 0.39 -23.79 1.90
C TRP A 100 1.20 -23.76 0.61
N VAL A 101 2.49 -23.46 0.73
CA VAL A 101 3.40 -23.36 -0.42
C VAL A 101 3.57 -24.72 -1.11
N ASP A 102 3.79 -25.78 -0.35
CA ASP A 102 4.00 -27.13 -0.88
C ASP A 102 2.74 -27.66 -1.58
N LYS A 103 1.54 -27.27 -1.09
CA LYS A 103 0.28 -27.66 -1.75
C LYS A 103 0.15 -27.01 -3.13
N ILE A 104 0.37 -25.70 -3.24
CA ILE A 104 0.35 -25.01 -4.54
C ILE A 104 1.40 -25.62 -5.48
N THR A 105 2.62 -25.88 -4.96
CA THR A 105 3.70 -26.49 -5.74
C THR A 105 3.31 -27.87 -6.29
N ARG A 106 2.71 -28.74 -5.47
CA ARG A 106 2.24 -30.07 -5.91
C ARG A 106 1.15 -29.98 -6.96
N GLU A 107 0.23 -29.04 -6.80
CA GLU A 107 -0.87 -28.82 -7.78
C GLU A 107 -0.32 -28.31 -9.11
N ASP A 108 0.64 -27.40 -9.12
CA ASP A 108 1.33 -26.93 -10.32
C ASP A 108 2.10 -28.06 -11.00
N GLN A 109 2.83 -28.87 -10.23
CA GLN A 109 3.54 -30.04 -10.76
C GLN A 109 2.61 -31.02 -11.44
N ALA A 110 1.44 -31.30 -10.85
CA ALA A 110 0.42 -32.17 -11.46
C ALA A 110 -0.16 -31.61 -12.77
N ARG A 111 -0.04 -30.31 -13.00
CA ARG A 111 -0.53 -29.57 -14.20
C ARG A 111 0.57 -29.27 -15.22
N GLY A 112 1.75 -29.81 -15.06
CA GLY A 112 2.87 -29.65 -16.00
C GLY A 112 3.97 -28.69 -15.54
N GLN A 113 3.95 -28.29 -14.29
CA GLN A 113 5.03 -27.54 -13.60
C GLN A 113 5.42 -26.24 -14.33
N LYS A 114 4.47 -25.33 -14.42
CA LYS A 114 4.70 -24.02 -15.02
C LYS A 114 5.42 -23.04 -14.08
N TYR A 115 5.46 -23.34 -12.78
CA TYR A 115 5.88 -22.45 -11.70
C TYR A 115 5.00 -21.21 -11.60
N LEU A 116 3.69 -21.35 -11.84
CA LEU A 116 2.67 -20.32 -11.75
C LEU A 116 1.49 -20.84 -10.93
N TYR A 117 0.78 -19.93 -10.27
CA TYR A 117 -0.50 -20.23 -9.64
C TYR A 117 -1.63 -19.78 -10.57
N ASP A 118 -1.77 -20.45 -11.73
CA ASP A 118 -2.69 -20.15 -12.82
C ASP A 118 -3.88 -21.11 -12.86
N PHE A 119 -4.34 -21.59 -11.72
CA PHE A 119 -5.42 -22.55 -11.59
C PHE A 119 -6.31 -22.26 -10.39
N GLY A 120 -7.46 -22.97 -10.34
CA GLY A 120 -8.46 -22.79 -9.30
C GLY A 120 -9.30 -21.52 -9.49
N ASN A 121 -10.18 -21.26 -8.55
CA ASN A 121 -10.97 -20.03 -8.53
C ASN A 121 -10.19 -18.95 -7.77
N GLN A 122 -9.88 -17.84 -8.41
CA GLN A 122 -9.14 -16.74 -7.84
C GLN A 122 -10.03 -15.50 -7.73
N LEU A 123 -10.11 -14.90 -6.55
CA LEU A 123 -10.92 -13.70 -6.31
C LEU A 123 -10.26 -12.42 -6.88
N GLY A 124 -8.94 -12.46 -7.14
CA GLY A 124 -8.22 -11.36 -7.76
C GLY A 124 -8.23 -10.08 -6.95
N ASP A 125 -8.43 -8.95 -7.62
CA ASP A 125 -8.56 -7.63 -6.98
C ASP A 125 -10.04 -7.33 -6.69
N TRP A 126 -10.53 -7.87 -5.59
CA TRP A 126 -11.94 -7.81 -5.21
C TRP A 126 -12.42 -6.36 -5.00
N LEU A 127 -13.57 -6.02 -5.56
CA LEU A 127 -14.20 -4.69 -5.54
C LEU A 127 -13.34 -3.56 -6.16
N ALA A 128 -12.38 -3.90 -7.03
CA ALA A 128 -11.67 -2.89 -7.81
C ALA A 128 -12.60 -2.18 -8.79
N LEU A 129 -12.29 -0.92 -9.11
CA LEU A 129 -13.13 -0.04 -9.93
C LEU A 129 -12.79 -0.10 -11.43
N ASP A 130 -11.97 -1.05 -11.84
CA ASP A 130 -11.57 -1.30 -13.23
C ASP A 130 -12.13 -2.61 -13.80
N GLY A 131 -13.15 -3.19 -13.13
CA GLY A 131 -13.83 -4.40 -13.56
C GLY A 131 -14.59 -4.22 -14.90
N ARG A 132 -15.17 -5.31 -15.41
CA ARG A 132 -15.87 -5.31 -16.70
C ARG A 132 -17.08 -4.37 -16.75
N THR A 133 -17.71 -4.15 -15.61
CA THR A 133 -18.82 -3.19 -15.40
C THR A 133 -18.65 -2.53 -14.04
N GLU A 134 -19.35 -1.44 -13.82
CA GLU A 134 -19.37 -0.74 -12.51
C GLU A 134 -19.90 -1.62 -11.36
N GLN A 135 -20.67 -2.67 -11.68
CA GLN A 135 -21.20 -3.62 -10.71
C GLN A 135 -20.35 -4.87 -10.55
N SER A 136 -19.26 -5.01 -11.32
CA SER A 136 -18.35 -6.16 -11.18
C SER A 136 -17.74 -6.18 -9.78
N MET A 137 -17.75 -7.35 -9.14
CA MET A 137 -17.03 -7.58 -7.89
C MET A 137 -15.55 -7.88 -8.16
N GLU A 138 -15.25 -8.50 -9.30
CA GLU A 138 -13.91 -8.81 -9.76
C GLU A 138 -13.31 -7.61 -10.51
N GLY A 139 -12.10 -7.21 -10.17
CA GLY A 139 -11.35 -6.18 -10.86
C GLY A 139 -10.85 -6.61 -12.25
N GLY A 140 -10.31 -5.63 -12.99
CA GLY A 140 -9.77 -5.84 -14.33
C GLY A 140 -8.38 -6.46 -14.38
N THR A 141 -7.67 -6.52 -13.24
CA THR A 141 -6.35 -7.15 -13.14
C THR A 141 -6.48 -8.66 -13.21
N ASP A 142 -5.65 -9.31 -14.05
CA ASP A 142 -5.64 -10.76 -14.19
C ASP A 142 -5.42 -11.45 -12.83
N ALA A 143 -6.39 -12.29 -12.42
CA ALA A 143 -6.38 -12.91 -11.11
C ALA A 143 -5.28 -13.99 -10.96
N TYR A 144 -4.85 -14.63 -12.03
CA TYR A 144 -3.74 -15.60 -12.02
C TYR A 144 -2.39 -14.90 -11.96
N TYR A 145 -2.29 -13.69 -12.53
CA TYR A 145 -1.12 -12.83 -12.32
C TYR A 145 -0.96 -12.46 -10.85
N ILE A 146 -2.05 -12.01 -10.21
CA ILE A 146 -2.07 -11.74 -8.76
C ILE A 146 -1.69 -13.00 -7.99
N GLY A 147 -2.35 -14.12 -8.29
CA GLY A 147 -2.11 -15.42 -7.65
C GLY A 147 -0.66 -15.86 -7.73
N SER A 148 -0.04 -15.76 -8.91
CA SER A 148 1.35 -16.15 -9.12
C SER A 148 2.34 -15.26 -8.36
N ASN A 149 2.09 -13.94 -8.27
CA ASN A 149 2.91 -13.03 -7.47
C ASN A 149 2.77 -13.31 -5.95
N TYR A 150 1.56 -13.56 -5.46
CA TYR A 150 1.34 -13.91 -4.05
C TYR A 150 1.94 -15.27 -3.70
N TYR A 151 1.88 -16.24 -4.62
CA TYR A 151 2.60 -17.52 -4.47
C TYR A 151 4.11 -17.27 -4.32
N ALA A 152 4.72 -16.46 -5.20
CA ALA A 152 6.14 -16.11 -5.10
C ALA A 152 6.48 -15.47 -3.75
N MET A 153 5.67 -14.50 -3.28
CA MET A 153 5.87 -13.85 -1.99
C MET A 153 5.68 -14.81 -0.82
N SER A 154 4.74 -15.76 -0.90
CA SER A 154 4.54 -16.80 0.11
C SER A 154 5.74 -17.73 0.19
N VAL A 155 6.33 -18.12 -0.95
CA VAL A 155 7.58 -18.90 -0.99
C VAL A 155 8.72 -18.13 -0.34
N GLN A 156 8.88 -16.84 -0.68
CA GLN A 156 9.93 -15.99 -0.10
C GLN A 156 9.80 -15.84 1.41
N LYS A 157 8.54 -15.63 1.91
CA LYS A 157 8.28 -15.55 3.36
C LYS A 157 8.57 -16.86 4.07
N THR A 158 8.26 -18.00 3.44
CA THR A 158 8.57 -19.33 3.99
C THR A 158 10.08 -19.58 4.01
N ALA A 159 10.82 -19.18 2.96
CA ALA A 159 12.28 -19.21 2.95
C ALA A 159 12.88 -18.35 4.08
N LYS A 160 12.33 -17.12 4.27
CA LYS A 160 12.77 -16.22 5.35
C LYS A 160 12.49 -16.79 6.74
N ALA A 161 11.33 -17.40 6.94
CA ALA A 161 11.01 -18.09 8.19
C ALA A 161 11.95 -19.28 8.43
N ALA A 162 12.27 -20.06 7.40
CA ALA A 162 13.26 -21.14 7.48
C ALA A 162 14.65 -20.64 7.90
N GLU A 163 15.10 -19.51 7.31
CA GLU A 163 16.36 -18.86 7.68
C GLU A 163 16.38 -18.48 9.16
N ILE A 164 15.34 -17.79 9.64
CA ILE A 164 15.22 -17.36 11.06
C ILE A 164 15.22 -18.56 12.01
N LEU A 165 14.60 -19.66 11.61
CA LEU A 165 14.47 -20.88 12.41
C LEU A 165 15.66 -21.81 12.29
N GLY A 166 16.62 -21.55 11.40
CA GLY A 166 17.80 -22.39 11.16
C GLY A 166 17.52 -23.64 10.34
N TYR A 167 16.48 -23.66 9.51
CA TYR A 167 16.12 -24.78 8.64
C TYR A 167 16.79 -24.62 7.27
N GLU A 168 18.10 -24.87 7.22
CA GLU A 168 18.96 -24.59 6.06
C GLU A 168 18.56 -25.34 4.77
N GLU A 169 18.04 -26.56 4.87
CA GLU A 169 17.57 -27.32 3.71
C GLU A 169 16.31 -26.74 3.11
N ASP A 170 15.33 -26.41 3.94
CA ASP A 170 14.09 -25.76 3.52
C ASP A 170 14.38 -24.38 2.92
N LYS A 171 15.27 -23.59 3.56
CA LYS A 171 15.68 -22.28 3.03
C LYS A 171 16.20 -22.40 1.60
N ARG A 172 17.16 -23.31 1.36
CA ARG A 172 17.74 -23.51 0.02
C ARG A 172 16.69 -23.97 -1.00
N TYR A 173 15.78 -24.86 -0.59
CA TYR A 173 14.70 -25.34 -1.45
C TYR A 173 13.76 -24.20 -1.85
N TYR A 174 13.30 -23.38 -0.90
CA TYR A 174 12.37 -22.29 -1.18
C TYR A 174 13.04 -21.12 -1.89
N ASP A 175 14.30 -20.84 -1.67
CA ASP A 175 15.06 -19.85 -2.45
C ASP A 175 15.16 -20.28 -3.94
N ASP A 176 15.45 -21.54 -4.21
CA ASP A 176 15.48 -22.08 -5.59
C ASP A 176 14.08 -22.06 -6.23
N LEU A 177 13.05 -22.45 -5.49
CA LEU A 177 11.66 -22.41 -5.95
C LEU A 177 11.23 -20.97 -6.27
N TYR A 178 11.55 -20.01 -5.41
CA TYR A 178 11.26 -18.59 -5.65
C TYR A 178 11.87 -18.10 -6.97
N GLN A 179 13.13 -18.44 -7.27
CA GLN A 179 13.76 -18.02 -8.52
C GLN A 179 13.03 -18.58 -9.74
N LYS A 180 12.62 -19.85 -9.69
CA LYS A 180 11.87 -20.50 -10.78
C LYS A 180 10.49 -19.83 -11.01
N ILE A 181 9.79 -19.50 -9.91
CA ILE A 181 8.49 -18.81 -9.99
C ILE A 181 8.70 -17.40 -10.54
N ARG A 182 9.69 -16.66 -10.04
CA ARG A 182 10.03 -15.32 -10.53
C ARG A 182 10.31 -15.32 -12.03
N GLU A 183 11.14 -16.26 -12.51
CA GLU A 183 11.43 -16.41 -13.94
C GLU A 183 10.17 -16.75 -14.75
N ALA A 184 9.28 -17.59 -14.22
CA ALA A 184 8.03 -17.95 -14.86
C ALA A 184 7.08 -16.74 -14.99
N ILE A 185 6.92 -15.96 -13.91
CA ILE A 185 6.13 -14.73 -13.92
C ILE A 185 6.68 -13.72 -14.94
N ILE A 186 8.01 -13.53 -14.96
CA ILE A 186 8.64 -12.60 -15.92
C ILE A 186 8.41 -13.08 -17.35
N ARG A 187 8.53 -14.37 -17.61
CA ARG A 187 8.34 -14.94 -18.96
C ARG A 187 6.88 -14.81 -19.43
N GLU A 188 5.92 -15.03 -18.54
CA GLU A 188 4.49 -15.04 -18.87
C GLU A 188 3.92 -13.62 -19.03
N TYR A 189 4.27 -12.71 -18.12
CA TYR A 189 3.58 -11.44 -18.00
C TYR A 189 4.39 -10.21 -18.42
N PHE A 190 5.66 -10.37 -18.78
CA PHE A 190 6.49 -9.24 -19.21
C PHE A 190 7.03 -9.43 -20.63
N THR A 191 6.98 -8.36 -21.40
CA THR A 191 7.64 -8.33 -22.73
C THR A 191 9.16 -8.37 -22.58
N GLU A 192 9.87 -8.64 -23.69
CA GLU A 192 11.34 -8.60 -23.69
C GLU A 192 11.90 -7.21 -23.34
N THR A 193 11.15 -6.15 -23.64
CA THR A 193 11.52 -4.77 -23.30
C THR A 193 11.13 -4.35 -21.87
N GLY A 194 10.70 -5.30 -21.03
CA GLY A 194 10.37 -5.06 -19.62
C GLY A 194 8.97 -4.50 -19.35
N ARG A 195 8.14 -4.29 -20.38
CA ARG A 195 6.78 -3.81 -20.20
C ARG A 195 5.89 -4.91 -19.61
N LEU A 196 5.14 -4.60 -18.55
CA LEU A 196 4.10 -5.48 -18.02
C LEU A 196 2.94 -5.58 -19.02
N ALA A 197 2.47 -6.79 -19.31
CA ALA A 197 1.33 -7.04 -20.19
C ALA A 197 -0.02 -6.69 -19.54
N ILE A 198 -0.07 -6.65 -18.21
CA ILE A 198 -1.26 -6.30 -17.42
C ILE A 198 -1.30 -4.78 -17.19
N ASP A 199 -2.06 -4.05 -18.00
CA ASP A 199 -2.16 -2.58 -17.94
C ASP A 199 -3.27 -2.13 -16.97
N SER A 200 -3.06 -2.35 -15.68
CA SER A 200 -3.94 -1.91 -14.58
C SER A 200 -3.13 -1.33 -13.42
N GLN A 201 -3.74 -0.46 -12.59
CA GLN A 201 -3.05 0.08 -11.42
C GLN A 201 -2.55 -1.04 -10.50
N THR A 202 -3.43 -1.96 -10.13
CA THR A 202 -3.10 -3.09 -9.26
C THR A 202 -2.04 -4.00 -9.88
N GLY A 203 -2.04 -4.18 -11.20
CA GLY A 203 -1.01 -4.94 -11.89
C GLY A 203 0.39 -4.37 -11.66
N TYR A 204 0.57 -3.07 -11.86
CA TYR A 204 1.85 -2.40 -11.60
C TYR A 204 2.20 -2.34 -10.12
N ILE A 205 1.22 -2.08 -9.25
CA ILE A 205 1.43 -2.05 -7.79
C ILE A 205 1.87 -3.41 -7.27
N VAL A 206 1.26 -4.50 -7.72
CA VAL A 206 1.66 -5.87 -7.35
C VAL A 206 3.07 -6.20 -7.86
N ALA A 207 3.44 -5.78 -9.08
CA ALA A 207 4.81 -5.95 -9.58
C ALA A 207 5.85 -5.27 -8.67
N LEU A 208 5.59 -4.02 -8.28
CA LEU A 208 6.48 -3.26 -7.40
C LEU A 208 6.50 -3.84 -5.97
N TYR A 209 5.35 -4.28 -5.45
CA TYR A 209 5.22 -4.88 -4.13
C TYR A 209 5.96 -6.22 -4.00
N SER A 210 5.83 -7.08 -5.01
CA SER A 210 6.53 -8.38 -5.06
C SER A 210 8.01 -8.26 -5.42
N GLY A 211 8.42 -7.14 -6.02
CA GLY A 211 9.76 -6.96 -6.58
C GLY A 211 10.01 -7.81 -7.84
N ILE A 212 8.94 -8.32 -8.48
CA ILE A 212 9.03 -9.19 -9.65
C ILE A 212 8.76 -8.38 -10.91
N TYR A 213 9.81 -8.05 -11.60
CA TYR A 213 9.81 -7.37 -12.89
C TYR A 213 11.10 -7.67 -13.65
N ARG A 214 11.08 -7.44 -14.95
CA ARG A 214 12.27 -7.50 -15.80
C ARG A 214 13.09 -6.21 -15.69
N GLU A 215 12.40 -5.07 -15.84
CA GLU A 215 12.96 -3.73 -15.77
C GLU A 215 12.07 -2.83 -14.90
N LYS A 216 12.61 -2.36 -13.77
CA LYS A 216 11.86 -1.53 -12.80
C LYS A 216 11.35 -0.24 -13.43
N GLU A 217 12.20 0.41 -14.21
CA GLU A 217 11.91 1.68 -14.88
C GLU A 217 10.73 1.56 -15.84
N ALA A 218 10.58 0.41 -16.53
CA ALA A 218 9.44 0.16 -17.40
C ALA A 218 8.13 0.00 -16.62
N VAL A 219 8.16 -0.64 -15.46
CA VAL A 219 6.99 -0.77 -14.57
C VAL A 219 6.61 0.59 -14.00
N VAL A 220 7.58 1.36 -13.53
CA VAL A 220 7.40 2.72 -13.02
C VAL A 220 6.79 3.65 -14.09
N ALA A 221 7.33 3.62 -15.31
CA ALA A 221 6.78 4.39 -16.42
C ALA A 221 5.36 3.96 -16.79
N GLY A 222 5.10 2.64 -16.76
CA GLY A 222 3.77 2.07 -17.00
C GLY A 222 2.75 2.52 -15.96
N LEU A 223 3.11 2.49 -14.67
CA LEU A 223 2.24 2.96 -13.58
C LEU A 223 1.90 4.45 -13.73
N LYS A 224 2.88 5.31 -14.02
CA LYS A 224 2.63 6.74 -14.29
C LYS A 224 1.66 6.95 -15.45
N ALA A 225 1.89 6.24 -16.56
CA ALA A 225 0.99 6.30 -17.70
C ALA A 225 -0.42 5.79 -17.36
N ARG A 226 -0.52 4.78 -16.48
CA ARG A 226 -1.80 4.24 -16.02
C ARG A 226 -2.54 5.23 -15.14
N PHE A 227 -1.89 5.89 -14.19
CA PHE A 227 -2.49 6.95 -13.39
C PHE A 227 -3.06 8.07 -14.26
N TYR A 228 -2.30 8.49 -15.26
CA TYR A 228 -2.76 9.49 -16.23
C TYR A 228 -4.02 9.04 -16.98
N LYS A 229 -4.02 7.81 -17.54
CA LYS A 229 -5.19 7.22 -18.22
C LYS A 229 -6.41 7.09 -17.30
N ASP A 230 -6.19 6.82 -16.02
CA ASP A 230 -7.26 6.70 -15.02
C ASP A 230 -7.69 8.06 -14.43
N CYS A 231 -7.20 9.15 -15.02
CA CYS A 231 -7.46 10.50 -14.51
C CYS A 231 -7.08 10.63 -13.03
N TYR A 232 -5.98 10.02 -12.61
CA TYR A 232 -5.52 9.96 -11.22
C TYR A 232 -6.61 9.56 -10.22
N LYS A 233 -7.55 8.74 -10.67
CA LYS A 233 -8.57 8.15 -9.79
C LYS A 233 -8.11 6.77 -9.33
N LEU A 234 -8.27 6.50 -8.05
CA LEU A 234 -7.98 5.19 -7.48
C LEU A 234 -8.84 4.12 -8.15
N LYS A 235 -8.22 3.02 -8.57
CA LYS A 235 -8.90 1.90 -9.23
C LYS A 235 -8.78 0.58 -8.48
N GLY A 236 -7.80 0.47 -7.56
CA GLY A 236 -7.53 -0.76 -6.82
C GLY A 236 -8.68 -1.17 -5.91
N GLY A 237 -8.86 -2.47 -5.79
CA GLY A 237 -9.74 -3.15 -4.83
C GLY A 237 -8.97 -3.63 -3.59
N PHE A 238 -9.39 -4.76 -3.02
CA PHE A 238 -8.83 -5.29 -1.77
C PHE A 238 -7.38 -5.78 -1.87
N THR A 239 -6.89 -6.04 -3.08
CA THR A 239 -5.47 -6.39 -3.30
C THR A 239 -4.62 -5.16 -3.56
N GLY A 240 -5.10 -4.22 -4.38
CA GLY A 240 -4.32 -3.07 -4.82
C GLY A 240 -4.34 -1.89 -3.85
N ALA A 241 -5.52 -1.45 -3.41
CA ALA A 241 -5.68 -0.25 -2.59
C ALA A 241 -4.98 -0.33 -1.21
N PRO A 242 -5.00 -1.47 -0.48
CA PRO A 242 -4.33 -1.59 0.82
C PRO A 242 -2.83 -1.30 0.80
N ILE A 243 -2.15 -1.63 -0.28
CA ILE A 243 -0.70 -1.50 -0.40
C ILE A 243 -0.28 -0.29 -1.25
N LEU A 244 -1.23 0.43 -1.86
CA LEU A 244 -0.98 1.49 -2.84
C LEU A 244 -0.01 2.56 -2.30
N CYS A 245 -0.39 3.27 -1.23
CA CYS A 245 0.40 4.40 -0.73
C CYS A 245 1.79 3.97 -0.27
N ARG A 246 1.89 2.82 0.39
CA ARG A 246 3.17 2.26 0.82
C ARG A 246 4.08 1.93 -0.36
N VAL A 247 3.55 1.21 -1.37
CA VAL A 247 4.34 0.85 -2.57
C VAL A 247 4.77 2.09 -3.33
N LEU A 248 3.92 3.10 -3.43
CA LEU A 248 4.26 4.37 -4.05
C LEU A 248 5.43 5.04 -3.33
N ALA A 249 5.35 5.20 -2.01
CA ALA A 249 6.41 5.80 -1.21
C ALA A 249 7.73 5.04 -1.31
N GLU A 250 7.71 3.70 -1.22
CA GLU A 250 8.90 2.85 -1.31
C GLU A 250 9.57 2.87 -2.70
N ASN A 251 8.90 3.40 -3.73
CA ASN A 251 9.39 3.43 -5.11
C ASN A 251 9.60 4.83 -5.70
N GLY A 252 9.65 5.87 -4.86
CA GLY A 252 9.95 7.25 -5.28
C GLY A 252 8.76 8.01 -5.86
N PHE A 253 7.54 7.66 -5.41
CA PHE A 253 6.28 8.31 -5.77
C PHE A 253 5.59 8.91 -4.53
N GLU A 254 6.35 9.55 -3.67
CA GLU A 254 5.85 10.07 -2.40
C GLU A 254 4.73 11.09 -2.60
N GLU A 255 4.84 11.94 -3.62
CA GLU A 255 3.80 12.92 -3.97
C GLU A 255 2.50 12.24 -4.41
N ASP A 256 2.60 11.18 -5.22
CA ASP A 256 1.44 10.39 -5.64
C ASP A 256 0.80 9.65 -4.45
N ALA A 257 1.62 9.15 -3.51
CA ALA A 257 1.12 8.51 -2.29
C ALA A 257 0.29 9.49 -1.45
N PHE A 258 0.80 10.70 -1.21
CA PHE A 258 0.03 11.76 -0.52
C PHE A 258 -1.17 12.24 -1.33
N TYR A 259 -1.06 12.28 -2.65
CA TYR A 259 -2.19 12.63 -3.52
C TYR A 259 -3.36 11.66 -3.31
N PHE A 260 -3.12 10.34 -3.45
CA PHE A 260 -4.17 9.34 -3.27
C PHE A 260 -4.71 9.27 -1.85
N LEU A 261 -3.86 9.48 -0.83
CA LEU A 261 -4.28 9.52 0.57
C LEU A 261 -5.23 10.68 0.86
N LEU A 262 -4.93 11.87 0.32
CA LEU A 262 -5.56 13.14 0.69
C LEU A 262 -6.54 13.68 -0.36
N GLN A 263 -6.78 12.95 -1.47
CA GLN A 263 -7.74 13.42 -2.48
C GLN A 263 -9.17 13.40 -1.91
N GLU A 264 -9.89 14.49 -2.12
CA GLU A 264 -11.26 14.66 -1.62
C GLU A 264 -12.33 14.16 -2.60
N ASP A 265 -11.96 13.96 -3.87
CA ASP A 265 -12.85 13.43 -4.90
C ASP A 265 -13.03 11.93 -4.79
N TYR A 266 -14.18 11.44 -5.31
CA TYR A 266 -14.42 10.02 -5.52
C TYR A 266 -13.46 9.42 -6.59
N PRO A 267 -12.92 8.24 -6.34
CA PRO A 267 -12.92 7.44 -5.12
C PRO A 267 -11.72 7.77 -4.20
N GLY A 268 -11.91 7.71 -2.89
CA GLY A 268 -10.83 7.99 -1.94
C GLY A 268 -11.28 8.00 -0.48
N TRP A 269 -10.32 7.92 0.44
CA TRP A 269 -10.59 7.96 1.89
C TRP A 269 -11.21 9.28 2.33
N MET A 270 -10.67 10.42 1.85
CA MET A 270 -11.19 11.74 2.21
C MET A 270 -12.58 11.98 1.63
N HIS A 271 -12.91 11.44 0.44
CA HIS A 271 -14.26 11.47 -0.11
C HIS A 271 -15.27 10.83 0.86
N CYS A 272 -14.97 9.63 1.37
CA CYS A 272 -15.83 8.95 2.35
C CYS A 272 -16.00 9.79 3.64
N ILE A 273 -14.90 10.38 4.14
CA ILE A 273 -14.93 11.25 5.34
C ILE A 273 -15.80 12.48 5.09
N ASN A 274 -15.68 13.12 3.92
CA ASN A 274 -16.49 14.30 3.55
C ASN A 274 -17.99 13.97 3.43
N LEU A 275 -18.32 12.71 3.10
CA LEU A 275 -19.71 12.22 3.14
C LEU A 275 -20.17 11.80 4.56
N GLY A 276 -19.34 12.02 5.58
CA GLY A 276 -19.68 11.76 6.99
C GLY A 276 -19.31 10.37 7.51
N ALA A 277 -18.40 9.66 6.83
CA ALA A 277 -17.91 8.37 7.32
C ALA A 277 -17.20 8.53 8.68
N THR A 278 -17.60 7.72 9.64
CA THR A 278 -16.96 7.57 10.97
C THR A 278 -16.25 6.23 11.12
N THR A 279 -16.38 5.38 10.12
CA THR A 279 -15.79 4.04 9.99
C THR A 279 -15.33 3.84 8.56
N ILE A 280 -14.44 2.90 8.32
CA ILE A 280 -14.03 2.53 6.96
C ILE A 280 -15.18 1.77 6.27
N TRP A 281 -15.49 2.14 5.04
CA TRP A 281 -16.51 1.50 4.22
C TRP A 281 -15.92 0.38 3.35
N GLU A 282 -16.74 -0.60 3.02
CA GLU A 282 -16.37 -1.73 2.17
C GLU A 282 -16.12 -1.31 0.72
N ARG A 283 -16.91 -0.35 0.23
CA ARG A 283 -16.81 0.20 -1.12
C ARG A 283 -16.59 1.71 -1.06
N TRP A 284 -15.88 2.23 -2.02
CA TRP A 284 -15.69 3.67 -2.15
C TRP A 284 -17.01 4.44 -2.32
N ASN A 285 -18.01 3.78 -2.93
CA ASN A 285 -19.35 4.30 -3.16
C ASN A 285 -20.41 3.68 -2.24
N SER A 286 -20.04 3.22 -1.05
CA SER A 286 -21.02 2.64 -0.10
C SER A 286 -22.16 3.61 0.19
N VAL A 287 -21.86 4.89 0.28
CA VAL A 287 -22.83 5.98 0.30
C VAL A 287 -22.59 6.84 -0.95
N LEU A 288 -23.65 7.18 -1.65
CA LEU A 288 -23.62 8.03 -2.83
C LEU A 288 -23.61 9.52 -2.46
N ASP A 289 -23.26 10.40 -3.40
CA ASP A 289 -23.19 11.84 -3.18
C ASP A 289 -24.50 12.48 -2.70
N ASP A 290 -25.64 11.85 -2.98
CA ASP A 290 -26.96 12.26 -2.49
C ASP A 290 -27.30 11.73 -1.09
N GLY A 291 -26.38 11.00 -0.44
CA GLY A 291 -26.53 10.43 0.89
C GLY A 291 -27.26 9.08 0.95
N HIS A 292 -27.68 8.52 -0.19
CA HIS A 292 -28.30 7.20 -0.23
C HIS A 292 -27.24 6.09 -0.28
N LEU A 293 -27.60 4.90 0.22
CA LEU A 293 -26.78 3.71 0.09
C LEU A 293 -26.77 3.23 -1.37
N SER A 294 -25.61 2.82 -1.89
CA SER A 294 -25.46 2.31 -3.25
C SER A 294 -26.11 0.92 -3.45
N GLY A 295 -26.64 0.33 -2.40
CA GLY A 295 -27.26 -0.98 -2.35
C GLY A 295 -26.98 -1.68 -1.05
N THR A 296 -27.48 -2.91 -0.88
CA THR A 296 -27.28 -3.72 0.33
C THR A 296 -26.34 -4.91 0.10
N MET A 297 -26.09 -5.28 -1.14
CA MET A 297 -25.18 -6.37 -1.49
C MET A 297 -23.74 -5.88 -1.47
N MET A 298 -22.84 -6.62 -0.78
CA MET A 298 -21.42 -6.26 -0.64
C MET A 298 -21.24 -4.79 -0.24
N ASN A 299 -21.98 -4.35 0.77
CA ASN A 299 -21.97 -2.95 1.19
C ASN A 299 -22.06 -2.81 2.71
N SER A 300 -20.92 -2.93 3.37
CA SER A 300 -20.78 -2.68 4.81
C SER A 300 -20.24 -1.27 5.06
N LEU A 301 -20.84 -0.55 5.98
CA LEU A 301 -20.33 0.75 6.45
C LEU A 301 -19.31 0.60 7.59
N ASN A 302 -18.94 -0.60 7.96
CA ASN A 302 -17.90 -0.87 8.96
C ASN A 302 -17.07 -2.08 8.52
N HIS A 303 -16.16 -1.84 7.58
CA HIS A 303 -15.31 -2.85 6.96
C HIS A 303 -13.86 -2.39 6.94
N TYR A 304 -12.95 -3.12 7.58
CA TYR A 304 -11.60 -2.61 7.85
C TYR A 304 -10.60 -2.73 6.70
N SER A 305 -10.94 -3.40 5.58
CA SER A 305 -9.98 -3.73 4.52
C SER A 305 -9.20 -2.51 4.00
N TYR A 306 -9.91 -1.44 3.60
CA TYR A 306 -9.26 -0.20 3.16
C TYR A 306 -8.62 0.63 4.30
N GLY A 307 -8.90 0.29 5.56
CA GLY A 307 -8.24 0.85 6.73
C GLY A 307 -6.78 0.42 6.88
N SER A 308 -6.35 -0.59 6.11
CA SER A 308 -4.95 -1.00 5.98
C SER A 308 -4.00 0.13 5.55
N VAL A 309 -4.50 1.20 4.93
CA VAL A 309 -3.71 2.41 4.63
C VAL A 309 -3.06 3.03 5.86
N VAL A 310 -3.57 2.77 7.05
CA VAL A 310 -3.00 3.29 8.30
C VAL A 310 -1.60 2.73 8.58
N GLU A 311 -1.28 1.52 8.09
CA GLU A 311 0.10 1.01 8.14
C GLU A 311 1.09 1.96 7.43
N TYR A 312 0.69 2.56 6.29
CA TYR A 312 1.49 3.59 5.62
C TYR A 312 1.72 4.83 6.49
N LEU A 313 0.73 5.25 7.28
CA LEU A 313 0.90 6.39 8.20
C LEU A 313 1.97 6.10 9.26
N TYR A 314 2.01 4.89 9.83
CA TYR A 314 3.03 4.49 10.79
C TYR A 314 4.41 4.32 10.14
N ARG A 315 4.47 3.51 9.06
CA ARG A 315 5.74 3.09 8.46
C ARG A 315 6.45 4.18 7.68
N ASP A 316 5.67 5.02 7.00
CA ASP A 316 6.22 5.99 6.05
C ASP A 316 5.98 7.44 6.51
N VAL A 317 4.75 7.86 6.84
CA VAL A 317 4.48 9.25 7.23
C VAL A 317 5.11 9.57 8.59
N ALA A 318 4.94 8.72 9.60
CA ALA A 318 5.70 8.81 10.86
C ALA A 318 7.13 8.24 10.72
N GLY A 319 7.33 7.32 9.75
CA GLY A 319 8.62 6.80 9.36
C GLY A 319 9.15 5.65 10.20
N LEU A 320 8.36 5.00 11.05
CA LEU A 320 8.80 3.94 11.96
C LEU A 320 8.77 2.56 11.30
N LYS A 321 9.95 1.96 11.10
CA LYS A 321 10.14 0.62 10.52
C LYS A 321 11.01 -0.24 11.41
N ALA A 322 10.70 -1.52 11.57
CA ALA A 322 11.54 -2.45 12.29
C ALA A 322 12.81 -2.80 11.47
N LEU A 323 13.98 -2.62 12.05
CA LEU A 323 15.23 -3.20 11.56
C LEU A 323 15.53 -4.53 12.24
N GLU A 324 15.07 -4.70 13.48
CA GLU A 324 15.08 -5.96 14.20
C GLU A 324 13.66 -6.27 14.72
N PRO A 325 13.27 -7.56 14.78
CA PRO A 325 11.94 -7.96 15.22
C PRO A 325 11.60 -7.40 16.62
N GLY A 326 10.32 -7.13 16.82
CA GLY A 326 9.81 -6.47 18.01
C GLY A 326 10.18 -4.99 18.11
N PHE A 327 10.74 -4.41 17.03
CA PHE A 327 11.30 -3.05 17.02
C PHE A 327 12.46 -2.88 18.03
N LYS A 328 13.24 -3.93 18.27
CA LYS A 328 14.44 -3.87 19.11
C LYS A 328 15.44 -2.85 18.58
N LYS A 329 15.59 -2.79 17.25
CA LYS A 329 16.24 -1.69 16.52
C LYS A 329 15.24 -1.18 15.47
N ALA A 330 15.05 0.13 15.40
CA ALA A 330 14.12 0.77 14.47
C ALA A 330 14.85 1.69 13.47
N LEU A 331 14.28 1.83 12.28
CA LEU A 331 14.54 2.93 11.36
C LEU A 331 13.45 3.98 11.55
N ILE A 332 13.83 5.23 11.70
CA ILE A 332 12.91 6.37 11.86
C ILE A 332 13.25 7.41 10.79
N THR A 333 12.47 7.39 9.71
CA THR A 333 12.65 8.26 8.53
C THR A 333 11.30 8.82 8.10
N PRO A 334 10.80 9.88 8.77
CA PRO A 334 9.50 10.46 8.47
C PRO A 334 9.40 10.94 7.03
N LEU A 335 8.25 10.72 6.40
CA LEU A 335 7.93 11.25 5.09
C LEU A 335 6.98 12.45 5.28
N MET A 336 7.44 13.64 4.88
CA MET A 336 6.70 14.88 5.06
C MET A 336 6.19 15.42 3.73
N ASN A 337 5.00 16.04 3.77
CA ASN A 337 4.43 16.75 2.64
C ASN A 337 3.70 18.01 3.13
N GLY A 338 3.79 19.10 2.39
CA GLY A 338 3.22 20.40 2.78
C GLY A 338 1.71 20.41 2.93
N LYS A 339 0.98 19.42 2.41
CA LYS A 339 -0.47 19.25 2.62
C LYS A 339 -0.78 18.73 4.04
N LEU A 340 0.15 18.01 4.67
CA LEU A 340 0.05 17.52 6.04
C LEU A 340 0.99 18.34 6.93
N LYS A 341 0.44 19.13 7.84
CA LYS A 341 1.22 20.10 8.62
C LYS A 341 1.94 19.50 9.81
N TYR A 342 1.43 18.41 10.35
CA TYR A 342 2.01 17.70 11.49
C TYR A 342 1.60 16.23 11.51
N MET A 343 2.35 15.44 12.23
CA MET A 343 2.06 14.05 12.58
C MET A 343 2.41 13.81 14.03
N HIS A 344 1.51 13.18 14.77
CA HIS A 344 1.77 12.65 16.10
C HIS A 344 1.54 11.15 16.09
N MET A 345 2.56 10.37 16.44
CA MET A 345 2.50 8.92 16.44
C MET A 345 3.07 8.37 17.75
N THR A 346 2.33 7.46 18.36
CA THR A 346 2.82 6.56 19.40
C THR A 346 2.63 5.11 18.98
N TYR A 347 3.57 4.25 19.35
CA TYR A 347 3.50 2.83 19.09
C TYR A 347 4.06 2.05 20.29
N ASP A 348 3.21 1.21 20.89
CA ASP A 348 3.59 0.31 21.97
C ASP A 348 4.21 -0.97 21.37
N SER A 349 5.54 -0.98 21.24
CA SER A 349 6.28 -2.14 20.77
C SER A 349 6.46 -3.20 21.87
N ALA A 350 6.95 -4.38 21.51
CA ALA A 350 7.30 -5.44 22.46
C ALA A 350 8.32 -5.00 23.53
N TYR A 351 9.05 -3.92 23.30
CA TYR A 351 10.09 -3.40 24.20
C TYR A 351 9.72 -2.05 24.84
N GLY A 352 8.59 -1.47 24.52
CA GLY A 352 8.11 -0.20 25.04
C GLY A 352 7.67 0.77 23.96
N GLU A 353 7.28 1.98 24.40
CA GLU A 353 6.68 2.99 23.54
C GLU A 353 7.72 3.73 22.71
N TYR A 354 7.52 3.69 21.39
CA TYR A 354 8.10 4.63 20.43
C TYR A 354 7.18 5.82 20.25
N LYS A 355 7.76 7.01 20.11
CA LYS A 355 7.04 8.22 19.75
C LYS A 355 7.77 8.92 18.60
N VAL A 356 7.01 9.36 17.61
CA VAL A 356 7.52 10.21 16.52
C VAL A 356 6.49 11.31 16.25
N ASP A 357 6.88 12.54 16.58
CA ASP A 357 6.10 13.72 16.30
C ASP A 357 6.89 14.62 15.35
N TRP A 358 6.25 15.18 14.35
CA TRP A 358 6.86 16.21 13.53
C TRP A 358 5.85 17.30 13.16
N GLU A 359 6.36 18.52 12.97
CA GLU A 359 5.56 19.70 12.60
C GLU A 359 6.32 20.61 11.64
N ILE A 360 5.62 21.12 10.63
CA ILE A 360 6.09 22.19 9.74
C ILE A 360 5.63 23.52 10.32
N LEU A 361 6.58 24.28 10.89
CA LEU A 361 6.33 25.52 11.60
C LEU A 361 5.99 26.68 10.62
N LYS A 362 5.25 27.67 11.10
CA LYS A 362 4.89 28.89 10.32
C LYS A 362 6.12 29.67 9.81
N ASN A 363 7.25 29.58 10.51
CA ASN A 363 8.50 30.22 10.08
C ASN A 363 9.27 29.42 9.02
N GLY A 364 8.76 28.25 8.61
CA GLY A 364 9.36 27.37 7.62
C GLY A 364 10.35 26.35 8.17
N LYS A 365 10.63 26.38 9.45
CA LYS A 365 11.41 25.31 10.08
C LYS A 365 10.55 24.06 10.29
N VAL A 366 11.24 22.95 10.49
CA VAL A 366 10.65 21.67 10.88
C VAL A 366 11.11 21.31 12.26
N THR A 367 10.20 20.80 13.09
CA THR A 367 10.54 20.14 14.35
C THR A 367 10.26 18.64 14.23
N VAL A 368 11.14 17.83 14.86
CA VAL A 368 10.98 16.37 14.96
C VAL A 368 11.34 15.96 16.39
N ASP A 369 10.38 15.38 17.08
CA ASP A 369 10.53 14.82 18.42
C ASP A 369 10.43 13.31 18.38
N ILE A 370 11.43 12.59 18.89
CA ILE A 370 11.52 11.15 18.84
C ILE A 370 11.79 10.58 20.23
N GLN A 371 11.01 9.57 20.63
CA GLN A 371 11.28 8.75 21.80
C GLN A 371 11.65 7.33 21.36
N VAL A 372 12.81 6.85 21.83
CA VAL A 372 13.26 5.46 21.66
C VAL A 372 13.21 4.78 23.04
N PRO A 373 12.48 3.65 23.18
CA PRO A 373 12.28 3.02 24.49
C PRO A 373 13.56 2.40 25.03
N PHE A 374 13.56 2.17 26.36
CA PHE A 374 14.69 1.60 27.07
C PHE A 374 15.14 0.26 26.51
N GLY A 375 16.45 0.10 26.31
CA GLY A 375 17.05 -1.12 25.78
C GLY A 375 16.84 -1.31 24.27
N CYS A 376 16.34 -0.31 23.55
CA CYS A 376 16.24 -0.26 22.10
C CYS A 376 17.23 0.74 21.52
N SER A 377 17.43 0.68 20.21
CA SER A 377 18.18 1.66 19.43
C SER A 377 17.44 2.04 18.17
N ALA A 378 17.81 3.16 17.55
CA ALA A 378 17.23 3.59 16.30
C ALA A 378 18.27 4.19 15.35
N VAL A 379 17.94 4.12 14.06
CA VAL A 379 18.61 4.85 13.00
C VAL A 379 17.67 5.95 12.55
N ILE A 380 18.06 7.22 12.75
CA ILE A 380 17.23 8.39 12.45
C ILE A 380 17.73 9.07 11.18
N GLY A 381 16.85 9.23 10.19
CA GLY A 381 17.07 10.05 9.00
C GLY A 381 16.05 11.19 8.95
N LEU A 382 16.51 12.42 9.08
CA LEU A 382 15.62 13.59 9.03
C LEU A 382 15.28 13.95 7.57
N PRO A 383 14.01 14.15 7.24
CA PRO A 383 13.60 14.50 5.88
C PRO A 383 14.03 15.92 5.51
N PHE A 384 14.40 16.13 4.24
CA PHE A 384 14.85 17.44 3.73
C PHE A 384 15.98 18.08 4.56
N TYR A 385 16.88 17.26 5.12
CA TYR A 385 18.00 17.67 5.94
C TYR A 385 19.33 17.28 5.30
N GLU A 386 20.32 18.18 5.28
CA GLU A 386 21.62 17.94 4.64
C GLU A 386 22.58 17.10 5.52
N GLY A 387 22.19 16.78 6.75
CA GLY A 387 23.02 16.00 7.68
C GLY A 387 22.97 14.49 7.41
N GLU A 388 23.88 13.77 8.03
CA GLU A 388 23.96 12.32 7.94
C GLU A 388 22.86 11.64 8.80
N VAL A 389 22.61 10.38 8.48
CA VAL A 389 21.76 9.47 9.28
C VAL A 389 22.44 9.21 10.62
N MET A 390 21.70 9.22 11.71
CA MET A 390 22.20 9.13 13.08
C MET A 390 21.82 7.78 13.71
N GLU A 391 22.78 7.03 14.23
CA GLU A 391 22.49 5.93 15.15
C GLU A 391 22.36 6.46 16.59
N VAL A 392 21.28 6.08 17.26
CA VAL A 392 20.94 6.54 18.62
C VAL A 392 20.50 5.38 19.51
N GLU A 393 20.80 5.51 20.79
CA GLU A 393 20.34 4.60 21.84
C GLU A 393 18.96 5.05 22.39
N ALA A 394 18.49 4.37 23.45
CA ALA A 394 17.28 4.76 24.15
C ALA A 394 17.34 6.20 24.67
N GLY A 395 16.27 6.98 24.46
CA GLY A 395 16.25 8.39 24.90
C GLY A 395 15.17 9.20 24.19
N ASN A 396 15.17 10.51 24.49
CA ASN A 396 14.34 11.50 23.83
C ASN A 396 15.22 12.43 23.02
N TYR A 397 14.85 12.65 21.77
CA TYR A 397 15.61 13.44 20.81
C TYR A 397 14.72 14.52 20.22
N HIS A 398 15.22 15.74 20.20
CA HIS A 398 14.55 16.90 19.62
C HIS A 398 15.43 17.53 18.55
N TYR A 399 14.86 17.73 17.38
CA TYR A 399 15.50 18.39 16.24
C TYR A 399 14.65 19.57 15.77
N GLU A 400 15.29 20.73 15.57
CA GLU A 400 14.70 21.89 14.89
C GLU A 400 15.66 22.35 13.80
N TYR A 401 15.21 22.39 12.57
CA TYR A 401 16.05 22.73 11.41
C TYR A 401 15.29 23.44 10.30
N CYS A 402 16.05 24.07 9.38
CA CYS A 402 15.50 24.58 8.12
C CYS A 402 15.57 23.46 7.09
N PRO A 403 14.44 23.02 6.52
CA PRO A 403 14.46 22.01 5.47
C PRO A 403 15.08 22.58 4.18
N THR A 404 15.62 21.69 3.33
CA THR A 404 16.23 22.05 2.04
C THR A 404 15.21 22.54 1.01
N GLU A 405 13.92 22.26 1.25
CA GLU A 405 12.79 22.72 0.44
C GLU A 405 11.78 23.43 1.33
N ASP A 406 11.08 24.46 0.81
CA ASP A 406 10.02 25.14 1.56
C ASP A 406 8.74 24.30 1.56
N LEU A 407 8.49 23.57 2.64
CA LEU A 407 7.33 22.70 2.82
C LEU A 407 6.02 23.46 3.15
N ARG A 408 6.08 24.80 3.30
CA ARG A 408 4.86 25.62 3.54
C ARG A 408 4.08 25.88 2.26
N GLN A 409 4.76 25.74 1.12
CA GLN A 409 4.15 26.01 -0.18
C GLN A 409 2.92 25.13 -0.37
N ARG A 410 1.77 25.79 -0.55
CA ARG A 410 0.52 25.10 -0.87
C ARG A 410 0.61 24.41 -2.23
N TYR A 411 1.28 25.07 -3.18
CA TYR A 411 1.47 24.59 -4.52
C TYR A 411 2.98 24.55 -4.87
N ASN A 412 3.49 23.37 -5.14
CA ASN A 412 4.84 23.15 -5.59
C ASN A 412 4.88 22.76 -7.10
N ASN A 413 6.08 22.52 -7.63
CA ASN A 413 6.26 22.19 -9.05
C ASN A 413 5.55 20.89 -9.50
N LYS A 414 5.25 19.99 -8.57
CA LYS A 414 4.61 18.69 -8.83
C LYS A 414 3.11 18.71 -8.58
N THR A 415 2.58 19.78 -7.94
CA THR A 415 1.12 19.91 -7.69
C THR A 415 0.36 19.95 -9.01
N MET A 416 -0.65 19.12 -9.14
CA MET A 416 -1.48 19.05 -10.35
C MET A 416 -2.39 20.26 -10.44
N PHE A 417 -2.67 20.73 -11.66
CA PHE A 417 -3.59 21.85 -11.85
C PHE A 417 -5.01 21.55 -11.37
N LYS A 418 -5.45 20.30 -11.41
CA LYS A 418 -6.70 19.85 -10.82
C LYS A 418 -6.84 20.28 -9.34
N ASP A 419 -5.78 20.13 -8.56
CA ASP A 419 -5.77 20.48 -7.13
C ASP A 419 -5.88 22.01 -6.90
N MET A 420 -5.56 22.81 -7.93
CA MET A 420 -5.63 24.26 -7.89
C MET A 420 -6.98 24.81 -8.37
N MET A 421 -7.76 24.01 -9.11
CA MET A 421 -9.00 24.47 -9.77
C MET A 421 -10.09 24.94 -8.77
N HIS A 422 -10.07 24.44 -7.55
CA HIS A 422 -11.01 24.84 -6.49
C HIS A 422 -10.52 26.06 -5.68
N ASP A 423 -9.30 26.55 -5.96
CA ASP A 423 -8.75 27.74 -5.32
C ASP A 423 -8.88 28.97 -6.23
N PRO A 424 -9.76 29.93 -5.89
CA PRO A 424 -9.93 31.14 -6.70
C PRO A 424 -8.66 31.99 -6.84
N GLU A 425 -7.76 31.99 -5.84
CA GLU A 425 -6.51 32.75 -5.91
C GLU A 425 -5.51 32.07 -6.85
N ALA A 426 -5.38 30.76 -6.80
CA ALA A 426 -4.57 30.02 -7.75
C ALA A 426 -5.07 30.20 -9.19
N MET A 427 -6.39 30.12 -9.41
CA MET A 427 -6.97 30.31 -10.73
C MET A 427 -6.73 31.72 -11.27
N LYS A 428 -6.80 32.78 -10.43
CA LYS A 428 -6.42 34.15 -10.83
C LYS A 428 -4.96 34.26 -11.24
N VAL A 429 -4.06 33.58 -10.54
CA VAL A 429 -2.63 33.54 -10.90
C VAL A 429 -2.45 32.86 -12.25
N ILE A 430 -3.10 31.71 -12.45
CA ILE A 430 -3.03 30.97 -13.71
C ILE A 430 -3.58 31.81 -14.87
N GLU A 431 -4.72 32.46 -14.71
CA GLU A 431 -5.32 33.34 -15.71
C GLU A 431 -4.38 34.50 -16.11
N ARG A 432 -3.79 35.14 -15.10
CA ARG A 432 -2.87 36.26 -15.33
C ARG A 432 -1.57 35.85 -16.02
N VAL A 433 -0.97 34.71 -15.63
CA VAL A 433 0.35 34.28 -16.09
C VAL A 433 0.27 33.47 -17.40
N SER A 434 -0.76 32.64 -17.51
CA SER A 434 -0.97 31.78 -18.68
C SER A 434 -2.45 31.70 -19.05
N PRO A 435 -3.00 32.72 -19.75
CA PRO A 435 -4.40 32.69 -20.21
C PRO A 435 -4.73 31.46 -21.06
N MET A 436 -3.76 30.92 -21.76
CA MET A 436 -3.92 29.70 -22.55
C MET A 436 -4.15 28.47 -21.65
N LEU A 437 -3.37 28.31 -20.56
CA LEU A 437 -3.60 27.24 -19.60
C LEU A 437 -4.99 27.40 -18.95
N MET A 438 -5.33 28.63 -18.54
CA MET A 438 -6.66 28.92 -18.00
C MET A 438 -7.79 28.54 -18.96
N TYR A 439 -7.62 28.83 -20.27
CA TYR A 439 -8.57 28.41 -21.29
C TYR A 439 -8.72 26.88 -21.32
N PHE A 440 -7.63 26.11 -21.33
CA PHE A 440 -7.70 24.66 -21.33
C PHE A 440 -8.37 24.11 -20.08
N LEU A 441 -8.04 24.61 -18.90
CA LEU A 441 -8.67 24.20 -17.64
C LEU A 441 -10.17 24.56 -17.61
N SER A 442 -10.56 25.74 -18.09
CA SER A 442 -11.97 26.19 -18.09
C SER A 442 -12.84 25.49 -19.11
N THR A 443 -12.28 24.97 -20.20
CA THR A 443 -13.01 24.23 -21.24
C THR A 443 -13.20 22.75 -20.89
N GLY A 444 -12.71 22.31 -19.72
CA GLY A 444 -12.82 20.93 -19.27
C GLY A 444 -11.90 19.97 -20.02
N ASN A 445 -10.83 20.48 -20.60
CA ASN A 445 -9.81 19.62 -21.24
C ASN A 445 -9.01 18.88 -20.18
N GLN A 446 -9.42 17.63 -19.93
CA GLN A 446 -8.85 16.78 -18.88
C GLN A 446 -7.36 16.51 -19.08
N ASP A 447 -6.82 16.66 -20.29
CA ASP A 447 -5.40 16.47 -20.55
C ASP A 447 -4.51 17.42 -19.72
N TYR A 448 -5.02 18.57 -19.32
CA TYR A 448 -4.28 19.55 -18.51
C TYR A 448 -4.57 19.47 -17.02
N PHE A 449 -5.64 18.83 -16.60
CA PHE A 449 -6.00 18.72 -15.17
C PHE A 449 -4.92 18.00 -14.36
N TYR A 450 -4.34 16.98 -14.95
CA TYR A 450 -3.33 16.12 -14.32
C TYR A 450 -1.89 16.50 -14.68
N GLU A 451 -1.71 17.60 -15.43
CA GLU A 451 -0.41 18.21 -15.62
C GLU A 451 -0.03 19.04 -14.39
N SER A 452 1.28 19.23 -14.19
CA SER A 452 1.88 20.07 -13.17
C SER A 452 2.73 21.17 -13.79
N ILE A 453 3.18 22.13 -12.98
CA ILE A 453 4.11 23.16 -13.49
C ILE A 453 5.35 22.51 -14.12
N GLN A 454 5.88 21.46 -13.49
CA GLN A 454 7.05 20.74 -14.01
C GLN A 454 6.77 20.04 -15.34
N SER A 455 5.61 19.47 -15.53
CA SER A 455 5.28 18.75 -16.75
C SER A 455 5.04 19.68 -17.94
N LEU A 456 4.58 20.93 -17.71
CA LEU A 456 4.44 21.94 -18.76
C LEU A 456 5.77 22.26 -19.47
N GLU A 457 6.91 22.05 -18.81
CA GLU A 457 8.23 22.25 -19.45
C GLU A 457 8.42 21.37 -20.69
N LYS A 458 7.77 20.21 -20.75
CA LYS A 458 7.78 19.29 -21.90
C LYS A 458 6.85 19.74 -23.04
N LEU A 459 5.90 20.62 -22.73
CA LEU A 459 4.88 21.11 -23.65
C LEU A 459 5.23 22.49 -24.25
N PHE A 460 6.54 22.80 -24.38
CA PHE A 460 7.04 24.07 -24.92
C PHE A 460 6.51 24.36 -26.33
N TYR A 461 6.30 23.33 -27.15
CA TYR A 461 5.71 23.44 -28.50
C TYR A 461 4.24 23.87 -28.50
N MET A 462 3.55 23.75 -27.37
CA MET A 462 2.18 24.25 -27.13
C MET A 462 2.18 25.70 -26.63
N GLY A 463 3.31 26.37 -26.60
CA GLY A 463 3.43 27.76 -26.14
C GLY A 463 3.76 27.94 -24.65
N PHE A 464 3.99 26.86 -23.90
CA PHE A 464 4.46 26.93 -22.50
C PHE A 464 5.97 27.21 -22.47
N THR A 465 6.33 28.49 -22.67
CA THR A 465 7.73 28.90 -22.65
C THR A 465 8.34 28.76 -21.25
N ARG A 466 9.68 28.69 -21.16
CA ARG A 466 10.39 28.68 -19.87
C ARG A 466 10.04 29.88 -18.99
N GLU A 467 9.77 31.02 -19.58
CA GLU A 467 9.35 32.24 -18.88
C GLU A 467 7.98 32.08 -18.24
N ILE A 468 6.99 31.57 -18.98
CA ILE A 468 5.63 31.32 -18.48
C ILE A 468 5.68 30.29 -17.35
N VAL A 469 6.40 29.18 -17.53
CA VAL A 469 6.54 28.14 -16.51
C VAL A 469 7.26 28.67 -15.28
N GLY A 470 8.32 29.48 -15.45
CA GLY A 470 9.02 30.13 -14.35
C GLY A 470 8.15 31.09 -13.56
N ASN A 471 7.33 31.89 -14.25
CA ASN A 471 6.39 32.80 -13.64
C ASN A 471 5.26 32.08 -12.90
N LEU A 472 4.69 31.01 -13.47
CA LEU A 472 3.70 30.17 -12.77
C LEU A 472 4.29 29.61 -11.46
N ARG A 473 5.52 29.05 -11.53
CA ARG A 473 6.24 28.55 -10.36
C ARG A 473 6.36 29.61 -9.27
N THR A 474 6.87 30.79 -9.65
CA THR A 474 7.13 31.88 -8.71
C THR A 474 5.86 32.44 -8.09
N GLU A 475 4.80 32.60 -8.86
CA GLU A 475 3.58 33.22 -8.36
C GLU A 475 2.70 32.24 -7.57
N LEU A 476 2.60 30.98 -8.00
CA LEU A 476 1.83 29.96 -7.25
C LEU A 476 2.53 29.55 -5.95
N SER A 477 3.86 29.61 -5.87
CA SER A 477 4.57 29.34 -4.62
C SER A 477 4.39 30.38 -3.53
N LYS A 478 3.79 31.55 -3.86
CA LYS A 478 3.47 32.62 -2.88
C LYS A 478 2.14 32.40 -2.17
N LEU A 479 1.29 31.50 -2.67
CA LEU A 479 -0.02 31.16 -2.12
C LEU A 479 0.11 30.10 -1.01
#